data_b5a0eeb6af266de72ada93af365c2768
#
_entry.id   b5a0eeb6af266de72ada93af365c2768
#
_cell.length_a   1.000
_cell.length_b   1.000
_cell.length_c   1.000
_cell.angle_alpha   90.00
_cell.angle_beta   90.00
_cell.angle_gamma   90.00
#
_symmetry.space_group_name_H-M   'P 1'
#
loop_
_entity.id
_entity.type
_entity.pdbx_description
1 polymer ?
#
loop_
_entity_poly.entity_id
_entity_poly.type
_entity_poly.pdbx_seq_one_letter_code
_entity_poly.pdbx_strand_id
1 'polypeptide(L)'
;MVELNLKNIYKKYPNSEHYSVEDFNLNIKDKEFIVFVGPSGCGKSTTLRMIAGLEDITEGECSIDGRVVNDVAPKDRDIAMVFQNYALYPHMTVHDNMAFGLKLRKYSKDDIEKRVNEAADILGLKEFLDRKPADLSGGQRQRVAMGRAIVRDAKVFLMDEPLSNLDAKLRVDLRKELKRLQKDLGITTLYVTHDQEEALSIADSVMVLEKGEIQQVADPVSLYQTPSNLFVARFIGSPIINTFAKGSTALNPNSAFAELNWATIGVRSEHFRPGTADNYLVRGKVVRVEAVGKDITVHLEWEGERFVVSNLDGDLEVGQEVYLQVPAERLLFFQEDQRRILSESEREG
;
A
#
# COMPACT_ATOMS: atom_id res chain seq x y z
N MET A 1 3.63 13.33 21.52
CA MET A 1 4.00 12.39 20.42
C MET A 1 3.11 11.18 20.57
N VAL A 2 2.41 10.80 19.51
CA VAL A 2 1.49 9.66 19.54
C VAL A 2 2.17 8.48 18.85
N GLU A 3 2.54 7.47 19.61
CA GLU A 3 3.13 6.24 19.12
C GLU A 3 2.09 5.11 19.19
N LEU A 4 1.92 4.39 18.08
CA LEU A 4 1.11 3.18 18.04
C LEU A 4 2.04 1.97 17.92
N ASN A 5 1.96 1.08 18.90
CA ASN A 5 2.84 -0.07 18.99
C ASN A 5 2.04 -1.37 19.05
N LEU A 6 2.39 -2.30 18.19
CA LEU A 6 1.84 -3.65 18.09
C LEU A 6 2.97 -4.64 18.37
N LYS A 7 2.85 -5.46 19.43
CA LYS A 7 3.87 -6.41 19.86
C LYS A 7 3.32 -7.82 19.88
N ASN A 8 3.93 -8.70 19.10
CA ASN A 8 3.60 -10.13 19.04
C ASN A 8 2.10 -10.35 18.90
N ILE A 9 1.46 -9.60 18.00
CA ILE A 9 0.02 -9.71 17.79
C ILE A 9 -0.28 -10.96 16.99
N TYR A 10 -1.19 -11.76 17.53
CA TYR A 10 -1.79 -12.92 16.87
C TYR A 10 -3.29 -12.78 16.81
N LYS A 11 -3.89 -13.20 15.71
CA LYS A 11 -5.34 -13.33 15.55
C LYS A 11 -5.69 -14.68 14.98
N LYS A 12 -6.44 -15.45 15.76
CA LYS A 12 -7.04 -16.72 15.32
C LYS A 12 -8.54 -16.69 15.56
N TYR A 13 -9.32 -17.01 14.52
CA TYR A 13 -10.77 -17.14 14.67
C TYR A 13 -11.14 -18.52 15.21
N PRO A 14 -12.22 -18.65 15.98
CA PRO A 14 -12.59 -19.93 16.66
C PRO A 14 -12.72 -21.14 15.72
N ASN A 15 -13.10 -20.91 14.46
CA ASN A 15 -13.33 -21.98 13.48
C ASN A 15 -12.21 -22.06 12.42
N SER A 16 -11.06 -21.43 12.66
CA SER A 16 -9.93 -21.45 11.75
C SER A 16 -8.80 -22.31 12.29
N GLU A 17 -8.20 -23.12 11.43
CA GLU A 17 -6.96 -23.86 11.76
C GLU A 17 -5.74 -22.95 11.72
N HIS A 18 -5.78 -21.89 10.92
CA HIS A 18 -4.67 -20.96 10.68
C HIS A 18 -4.90 -19.61 11.37
N TYR A 19 -3.80 -18.94 11.68
CA TYR A 19 -3.83 -17.56 12.11
C TYR A 19 -4.17 -16.64 10.94
N SER A 20 -5.01 -15.65 11.19
CA SER A 20 -5.28 -14.56 10.22
C SER A 20 -4.26 -13.42 10.31
N VAL A 21 -3.60 -13.30 11.46
CA VAL A 21 -2.45 -12.43 11.73
C VAL A 21 -1.54 -13.23 12.66
N GLU A 22 -0.23 -13.27 12.34
CA GLU A 22 0.75 -14.09 13.03
C GLU A 22 2.04 -13.29 13.28
N ASP A 23 2.53 -13.34 14.52
CA ASP A 23 3.75 -12.64 15.00
C ASP A 23 3.90 -11.21 14.47
N PHE A 24 2.79 -10.47 14.50
CA PHE A 24 2.75 -9.15 13.91
C PHE A 24 3.35 -8.12 14.85
N ASN A 25 4.49 -7.57 14.46
CA ASN A 25 5.25 -6.59 15.21
C ASN A 25 5.42 -5.31 14.39
N LEU A 26 4.88 -4.18 14.87
CA LEU A 26 4.93 -2.91 14.16
C LEU A 26 4.95 -1.74 15.14
N ASN A 27 5.85 -0.81 14.91
CA ASN A 27 5.87 0.47 15.60
C ASN A 27 5.65 1.61 14.60
N ILE A 28 4.58 2.39 14.81
CA ILE A 28 4.18 3.50 13.96
C ILE A 28 4.49 4.80 14.70
N LYS A 29 5.28 5.65 14.05
CA LYS A 29 5.76 6.91 14.62
C LYS A 29 4.68 7.98 14.64
N ASP A 30 4.85 8.96 15.51
CA ASP A 30 4.00 10.16 15.56
C ASP A 30 3.93 10.84 14.20
N LYS A 31 2.69 11.13 13.75
CA LYS A 31 2.39 11.80 12.48
C LYS A 31 2.79 11.04 11.21
N GLU A 32 3.14 9.77 11.33
CA GLU A 32 3.44 8.92 10.19
C GLU A 32 2.18 8.57 9.41
N PHE A 33 2.29 8.56 8.08
CA PHE A 33 1.29 8.00 7.18
C PHE A 33 1.77 6.62 6.72
N ILE A 34 1.31 5.56 7.39
CA ILE A 34 1.65 4.20 7.02
C ILE A 34 0.52 3.56 6.20
N VAL A 35 0.89 2.88 5.12
CA VAL A 35 -0.06 2.17 4.26
C VAL A 35 0.16 0.67 4.34
N PHE A 36 -0.90 -0.08 4.61
CA PHE A 36 -0.92 -1.54 4.62
C PHE A 36 -1.38 -2.05 3.25
N VAL A 37 -0.54 -2.84 2.60
CA VAL A 37 -0.84 -3.46 1.32
C VAL A 37 -0.63 -4.97 1.36
N GLY A 38 -1.27 -5.68 0.45
CA GLY A 38 -1.14 -7.12 0.32
C GLY A 38 -2.34 -7.72 -0.39
N PRO A 39 -2.31 -9.01 -0.74
CA PRO A 39 -3.42 -9.72 -1.38
C PRO A 39 -4.70 -9.69 -0.54
N SER A 40 -5.84 -9.96 -1.19
CA SER A 40 -7.11 -10.09 -0.47
C SER A 40 -7.02 -11.22 0.56
N GLY A 41 -7.54 -10.96 1.76
CA GLY A 41 -7.56 -11.95 2.85
C GLY A 41 -6.24 -12.12 3.62
N CYS A 42 -5.20 -11.32 3.36
CA CYS A 42 -3.91 -11.43 4.06
C CYS A 42 -3.89 -10.85 5.50
N GLY A 43 -4.99 -10.30 6.02
CA GLY A 43 -5.08 -9.82 7.41
C GLY A 43 -5.11 -8.30 7.61
N LYS A 44 -5.01 -7.45 6.56
CA LYS A 44 -4.96 -5.97 6.65
C LYS A 44 -6.12 -5.38 7.45
N SER A 45 -7.35 -5.59 6.98
CA SER A 45 -8.56 -5.06 7.65
C SER A 45 -8.77 -5.69 9.02
N THR A 46 -8.36 -6.94 9.23
CA THR A 46 -8.38 -7.59 10.54
C THR A 46 -7.48 -6.86 11.51
N THR A 47 -6.23 -6.56 11.10
CA THR A 47 -5.28 -5.79 11.92
C THR A 47 -5.82 -4.39 12.23
N LEU A 48 -6.36 -3.70 11.22
CA LEU A 48 -6.96 -2.39 11.41
C LEU A 48 -8.11 -2.43 12.43
N ARG A 49 -8.98 -3.45 12.35
CA ARG A 49 -10.10 -3.65 13.28
C ARG A 49 -9.66 -4.01 14.70
N MET A 50 -8.58 -4.76 14.85
CA MET A 50 -7.98 -5.02 16.18
C MET A 50 -7.48 -3.74 16.83
N ILE A 51 -6.79 -2.88 16.08
CA ILE A 51 -6.36 -1.54 16.55
C ILE A 51 -7.57 -0.70 16.94
N ALA A 52 -8.65 -0.76 16.14
CA ALA A 52 -9.90 -0.04 16.42
C ALA A 52 -10.66 -0.61 17.63
N GLY A 53 -10.35 -1.81 18.10
CA GLY A 53 -11.12 -2.51 19.14
C GLY A 53 -12.45 -3.06 18.64
N LEU A 54 -12.60 -3.21 17.33
CA LEU A 54 -13.77 -3.82 16.68
C LEU A 54 -13.57 -5.32 16.49
N GLU A 55 -12.37 -5.81 16.77
CA GLU A 55 -11.98 -7.22 16.72
C GLU A 55 -11.03 -7.48 17.88
N ASP A 56 -11.20 -8.61 18.57
CA ASP A 56 -10.36 -8.99 19.71
C ASP A 56 -8.98 -9.46 19.23
N ILE A 57 -7.96 -9.11 19.97
CA ILE A 57 -6.60 -9.65 19.83
C ILE A 57 -6.55 -11.00 20.55
N THR A 58 -6.04 -12.06 19.88
CA THR A 58 -5.92 -13.38 20.49
C THR A 58 -4.74 -13.43 21.45
N GLU A 59 -3.58 -12.94 21.01
CA GLU A 59 -2.35 -12.84 21.80
C GLU A 59 -1.59 -11.58 21.45
N GLY A 60 -0.73 -11.10 22.34
CA GLY A 60 0.08 -9.91 22.13
C GLY A 60 -0.54 -8.65 22.70
N GLU A 61 0.12 -7.52 22.46
CA GLU A 61 -0.21 -6.23 23.06
C GLU A 61 -0.30 -5.11 22.02
N CYS A 62 -1.42 -4.37 22.03
CA CYS A 62 -1.59 -3.14 21.29
C CYS A 62 -1.58 -1.96 22.24
N SER A 63 -0.71 -0.96 22.01
CA SER A 63 -0.66 0.26 22.80
C SER A 63 -0.71 1.51 21.95
N ILE A 64 -1.41 2.53 22.45
CA ILE A 64 -1.53 3.85 21.84
C ILE A 64 -1.02 4.87 22.86
N ASP A 65 0.01 5.64 22.49
CA ASP A 65 0.62 6.66 23.36
C ASP A 65 1.06 6.05 24.72
N GLY A 66 1.68 4.85 24.65
CA GLY A 66 2.14 4.11 25.83
C GLY A 66 1.05 3.42 26.67
N ARG A 67 -0.23 3.62 26.33
CA ARG A 67 -1.35 2.95 27.01
C ARG A 67 -1.76 1.69 26.28
N VAL A 68 -1.76 0.54 26.94
CA VAL A 68 -2.32 -0.71 26.42
C VAL A 68 -3.82 -0.57 26.22
N VAL A 69 -4.31 -0.95 25.04
CA VAL A 69 -5.71 -0.75 24.63
C VAL A 69 -6.47 -2.04 24.32
N ASN A 70 -5.89 -3.21 24.56
CA ASN A 70 -6.52 -4.49 24.25
C ASN A 70 -7.97 -4.57 24.77
N ASP A 71 -8.18 -4.24 26.05
CA ASP A 71 -9.49 -4.29 26.73
C ASP A 71 -10.23 -2.96 26.74
N VAL A 72 -9.74 -1.96 26.01
CA VAL A 72 -10.37 -0.64 25.93
C VAL A 72 -11.43 -0.63 24.83
N ALA A 73 -12.64 -0.23 25.17
CA ALA A 73 -13.73 -0.13 24.19
C ALA A 73 -13.40 0.85 23.04
N PRO A 74 -13.84 0.61 21.79
CA PRO A 74 -13.52 1.43 20.62
C PRO A 74 -13.74 2.93 20.80
N LYS A 75 -14.79 3.31 21.50
CA LYS A 75 -15.15 4.72 21.77
C LYS A 75 -14.13 5.45 22.64
N ASP A 76 -13.33 4.72 23.43
CA ASP A 76 -12.40 5.23 24.45
C ASP A 76 -10.92 5.07 24.04
N ARG A 77 -10.63 4.67 22.78
CA ARG A 77 -9.28 4.48 22.24
C ARG A 77 -8.66 5.73 21.61
N ASP A 78 -9.33 6.88 21.61
CA ASP A 78 -8.89 8.12 20.94
C ASP A 78 -8.51 7.95 19.47
N ILE A 79 -9.24 7.10 18.77
CA ILE A 79 -9.10 6.83 17.34
C ILE A 79 -10.31 7.31 16.56
N ALA A 80 -10.13 7.59 15.28
CA ALA A 80 -11.22 7.77 14.32
C ALA A 80 -11.06 6.81 13.16
N MET A 81 -12.16 6.22 12.70
CA MET A 81 -12.14 5.24 11.63
C MET A 81 -13.02 5.67 10.46
N VAL A 82 -12.48 5.59 9.25
CA VAL A 82 -13.18 5.75 7.98
C VAL A 82 -13.32 4.38 7.34
N PHE A 83 -14.57 3.96 7.11
CA PHE A 83 -14.90 2.66 6.54
C PHE A 83 -15.00 2.74 5.01
N GLN A 84 -14.79 1.62 4.34
CA GLN A 84 -14.88 1.45 2.89
C GLN A 84 -16.22 1.94 2.31
N ASN A 85 -17.33 1.75 3.01
CA ASN A 85 -18.67 2.19 2.62
C ASN A 85 -19.07 3.55 3.19
N TYR A 86 -18.08 4.33 3.71
CA TYR A 86 -18.25 5.63 4.36
C TYR A 86 -19.09 5.61 5.64
N ALA A 87 -19.96 4.63 5.84
CA ALA A 87 -20.85 4.44 6.99
C ALA A 87 -21.60 5.72 7.41
N LEU A 88 -22.06 6.51 6.42
CA LEU A 88 -22.86 7.72 6.66
C LEU A 88 -24.28 7.37 7.08
N TYR A 89 -24.86 8.16 7.97
CA TYR A 89 -26.26 8.06 8.36
C TYR A 89 -27.13 8.69 7.26
N PRO A 90 -27.90 7.91 6.48
CA PRO A 90 -28.56 8.41 5.26
C PRO A 90 -29.70 9.38 5.53
N HIS A 91 -30.29 9.35 6.72
CA HIS A 91 -31.36 10.22 7.16
C HIS A 91 -30.91 11.56 7.74
N MET A 92 -29.62 11.68 8.05
CA MET A 92 -28.98 12.89 8.62
C MET A 92 -28.40 13.76 7.52
N THR A 93 -28.34 15.07 7.76
CA THR A 93 -27.60 16.01 6.91
C THR A 93 -26.08 15.78 7.03
N VAL A 94 -25.27 16.45 6.19
CA VAL A 94 -23.81 16.48 6.31
C VAL A 94 -23.40 17.01 7.68
N HIS A 95 -23.98 18.14 8.09
CA HIS A 95 -23.76 18.74 9.42
C HIS A 95 -24.03 17.72 10.53
N ASP A 96 -25.20 17.08 10.51
CA ASP A 96 -25.59 16.14 11.56
C ASP A 96 -24.72 14.87 11.57
N ASN A 97 -24.31 14.39 10.39
CA ASN A 97 -23.33 13.30 10.28
C ASN A 97 -22.02 13.64 10.98
N MET A 98 -21.48 14.83 10.73
CA MET A 98 -20.23 15.29 11.35
C MET A 98 -20.41 15.53 12.86
N ALA A 99 -21.50 16.16 13.27
CA ALA A 99 -21.81 16.51 14.65
C ALA A 99 -22.14 15.29 15.54
N PHE A 100 -22.55 14.15 14.96
CA PHE A 100 -23.12 13.03 15.71
C PHE A 100 -22.22 12.53 16.84
N GLY A 101 -20.94 12.30 16.54
CA GLY A 101 -19.96 11.83 17.54
C GLY A 101 -19.75 12.82 18.69
N LEU A 102 -19.80 14.12 18.41
CA LEU A 102 -19.68 15.19 19.42
C LEU A 102 -20.93 15.28 20.30
N LYS A 103 -22.13 15.14 19.69
CA LYS A 103 -23.43 15.09 20.43
C LYS A 103 -23.44 13.93 21.44
N LEU A 104 -22.96 12.73 21.05
CA LEU A 104 -22.86 11.57 21.95
C LEU A 104 -21.89 11.80 23.12
N ARG A 105 -20.83 12.57 22.89
CA ARG A 105 -19.85 12.95 23.93
C ARG A 105 -20.29 14.16 24.73
N LYS A 106 -21.50 14.71 24.51
CA LYS A 106 -22.10 15.83 25.22
C LYS A 106 -21.31 17.15 25.14
N TYR A 107 -20.68 17.41 23.98
CA TYR A 107 -20.10 18.74 23.70
C TYR A 107 -21.19 19.80 23.68
N SER A 108 -20.80 21.05 23.98
CA SER A 108 -21.74 22.21 23.90
C SER A 108 -22.17 22.43 22.44
N LYS A 109 -23.31 23.05 22.23
CA LYS A 109 -23.80 23.41 20.88
C LYS A 109 -22.78 24.31 20.16
N ASP A 110 -22.24 25.29 20.85
CA ASP A 110 -21.27 26.23 20.28
C ASP A 110 -19.96 25.54 19.87
N ASP A 111 -19.47 24.59 20.67
CA ASP A 111 -18.28 23.78 20.31
C ASP A 111 -18.55 22.87 19.10
N ILE A 112 -19.75 22.29 19.03
CA ILE A 112 -20.13 21.44 17.88
C ILE A 112 -20.16 22.29 16.62
N GLU A 113 -20.85 23.43 16.62
CA GLU A 113 -20.93 24.33 15.46
C GLU A 113 -19.54 24.79 15.02
N LYS A 114 -18.70 25.21 15.97
CA LYS A 114 -17.33 25.62 15.68
C LYS A 114 -16.53 24.51 14.98
N ARG A 115 -16.47 23.31 15.59
CA ARG A 115 -15.69 22.16 15.06
C ARG A 115 -16.20 21.66 13.71
N VAL A 116 -17.54 21.60 13.53
CA VAL A 116 -18.13 21.19 12.26
C VAL A 116 -17.83 22.20 11.17
N ASN A 117 -17.94 23.51 11.45
CA ASN A 117 -17.62 24.54 10.47
C ASN A 117 -16.12 24.55 10.10
N GLU A 118 -15.22 24.42 11.08
CA GLU A 118 -13.78 24.32 10.84
C GLU A 118 -13.44 23.10 9.95
N ALA A 119 -13.99 21.93 10.26
CA ALA A 119 -13.79 20.73 9.45
C ALA A 119 -14.44 20.85 8.05
N ALA A 120 -15.59 21.49 7.94
CA ALA A 120 -16.27 21.75 6.67
C ALA A 120 -15.47 22.72 5.79
N ASP A 121 -14.79 23.71 6.38
CA ASP A 121 -13.87 24.61 5.66
C ASP A 121 -12.69 23.84 5.07
N ILE A 122 -12.00 23.06 5.90
CA ILE A 122 -10.84 22.27 5.51
C ILE A 122 -11.19 21.33 4.34
N LEU A 123 -12.40 20.75 4.36
CA LEU A 123 -12.85 19.74 3.40
C LEU A 123 -13.65 20.32 2.20
N GLY A 124 -13.88 21.63 2.16
CA GLY A 124 -14.69 22.26 1.12
C GLY A 124 -16.16 21.80 1.14
N LEU A 125 -16.73 21.60 2.32
CA LEU A 125 -18.09 21.05 2.52
C LEU A 125 -19.11 22.09 2.99
N LYS A 126 -18.73 23.37 3.18
CA LYS A 126 -19.64 24.41 3.72
C LYS A 126 -20.98 24.50 3.02
N GLU A 127 -20.96 24.53 1.69
CA GLU A 127 -22.19 24.65 0.87
C GLU A 127 -23.04 23.38 0.84
N PHE A 128 -22.54 22.28 1.41
CA PHE A 128 -23.21 20.97 1.44
C PHE A 128 -23.75 20.60 2.82
N LEU A 129 -23.54 21.42 3.87
CA LEU A 129 -23.84 21.09 5.26
C LEU A 129 -25.32 20.68 5.49
N ASP A 130 -26.25 21.28 4.76
CA ASP A 130 -27.68 20.98 4.86
C ASP A 130 -28.14 19.83 3.95
N ARG A 131 -27.28 19.32 3.09
CA ARG A 131 -27.62 18.20 2.18
C ARG A 131 -27.57 16.86 2.90
N LYS A 132 -28.29 15.88 2.35
CA LYS A 132 -28.22 14.48 2.77
C LYS A 132 -27.20 13.69 1.93
N PRO A 133 -26.69 12.56 2.41
CA PRO A 133 -25.75 11.72 1.67
C PRO A 133 -26.23 11.30 0.29
N ALA A 134 -27.54 11.15 0.08
CA ALA A 134 -28.12 10.81 -1.23
C ALA A 134 -27.89 11.90 -2.30
N ASP A 135 -27.76 13.16 -1.88
CA ASP A 135 -27.59 14.32 -2.76
C ASP A 135 -26.12 14.65 -3.03
N LEU A 136 -25.19 13.78 -2.64
CA LEU A 136 -23.76 13.98 -2.72
C LEU A 136 -23.10 13.05 -3.74
N SER A 137 -22.03 13.54 -4.38
CA SER A 137 -21.13 12.69 -5.16
C SER A 137 -20.34 11.72 -4.27
N GLY A 138 -19.70 10.70 -4.87
CA GLY A 138 -18.86 9.75 -4.14
C GLY A 138 -17.75 10.46 -3.33
N GLY A 139 -17.03 11.39 -3.96
CA GLY A 139 -15.96 12.16 -3.29
C GLY A 139 -16.49 13.06 -2.17
N GLN A 140 -17.67 13.66 -2.34
CA GLN A 140 -18.29 14.44 -1.27
C GLN A 140 -18.68 13.56 -0.08
N ARG A 141 -19.27 12.38 -0.32
CA ARG A 141 -19.57 11.41 0.76
C ARG A 141 -18.32 10.99 1.53
N GLN A 142 -17.23 10.75 0.81
CA GLN A 142 -15.95 10.44 1.44
C GLN A 142 -15.45 11.58 2.31
N ARG A 143 -15.45 12.82 1.82
CA ARG A 143 -15.06 14.00 2.62
C ARG A 143 -15.94 14.15 3.87
N VAL A 144 -17.23 13.85 3.79
CA VAL A 144 -18.12 13.84 4.99
C VAL A 144 -17.66 12.76 5.99
N ALA A 145 -17.30 11.56 5.53
CA ALA A 145 -16.77 10.51 6.41
C ALA A 145 -15.45 10.93 7.08
N MET A 146 -14.58 11.63 6.35
CA MET A 146 -13.35 12.23 6.90
C MET A 146 -13.68 13.34 7.89
N GLY A 147 -14.68 14.19 7.60
CA GLY A 147 -15.15 15.24 8.52
C GLY A 147 -15.59 14.68 9.85
N ARG A 148 -16.30 13.54 9.86
CA ARG A 148 -16.66 12.82 11.10
C ARG A 148 -15.45 12.38 11.92
N ALA A 149 -14.33 12.08 11.27
CA ALA A 149 -13.08 11.73 11.93
C ALA A 149 -12.36 12.97 12.49
N ILE A 150 -12.27 14.04 11.70
CA ILE A 150 -11.55 15.28 12.01
C ILE A 150 -12.16 16.00 13.21
N VAL A 151 -13.48 16.13 13.26
CA VAL A 151 -14.17 16.86 14.37
C VAL A 151 -13.92 16.25 15.76
N ARG A 152 -13.37 15.01 15.82
CA ARG A 152 -13.16 14.29 17.08
C ARG A 152 -11.82 14.54 17.76
N ASP A 153 -10.89 15.27 17.13
CA ASP A 153 -9.50 15.41 17.59
C ASP A 153 -8.86 14.06 17.95
N ALA A 154 -9.06 13.06 17.09
CA ALA A 154 -8.51 11.73 17.29
C ALA A 154 -6.99 11.76 17.14
N LYS A 155 -6.28 10.99 17.98
CA LYS A 155 -4.82 10.85 17.90
C LYS A 155 -4.37 10.02 16.71
N VAL A 156 -5.19 9.06 16.27
CA VAL A 156 -4.89 8.14 15.19
C VAL A 156 -6.08 8.04 14.24
N PHE A 157 -5.82 8.14 12.94
CA PHE A 157 -6.79 7.88 11.89
C PHE A 157 -6.57 6.48 11.31
N LEU A 158 -7.65 5.71 11.25
CA LEU A 158 -7.70 4.39 10.64
C LEU A 158 -8.59 4.47 9.40
N MET A 159 -8.07 4.09 8.23
CA MET A 159 -8.78 4.16 6.96
C MET A 159 -8.80 2.79 6.28
N ASP A 160 -9.98 2.17 6.19
CA ASP A 160 -10.18 0.85 5.57
C ASP A 160 -10.68 1.04 4.14
N GLU A 161 -9.78 0.97 3.16
CA GLU A 161 -10.01 1.13 1.71
C GLU A 161 -10.90 2.36 1.34
N PRO A 162 -10.60 3.56 1.82
CA PRO A 162 -11.54 4.68 1.71
C PRO A 162 -11.78 5.18 0.28
N LEU A 163 -10.89 4.85 -0.69
CA LEU A 163 -10.99 5.29 -2.08
C LEU A 163 -11.48 4.19 -3.05
N SER A 164 -11.70 2.96 -2.58
CA SER A 164 -11.99 1.80 -3.43
C SER A 164 -13.27 1.95 -4.27
N ASN A 165 -14.27 2.67 -3.75
CA ASN A 165 -15.58 2.86 -4.41
C ASN A 165 -15.65 4.09 -5.34
N LEU A 166 -14.51 4.68 -5.71
CA LEU A 166 -14.43 5.88 -6.55
C LEU A 166 -13.85 5.55 -7.94
N ASP A 167 -14.20 6.37 -8.93
CA ASP A 167 -13.59 6.32 -10.25
C ASP A 167 -12.09 6.69 -10.22
N ALA A 168 -11.34 6.22 -11.22
CA ALA A 168 -9.88 6.35 -11.26
C ALA A 168 -9.40 7.81 -11.22
N LYS A 169 -10.09 8.72 -11.94
CA LYS A 169 -9.69 10.14 -11.98
C LYS A 169 -9.87 10.81 -10.61
N LEU A 170 -11.03 10.63 -10.01
CA LEU A 170 -11.34 11.20 -8.69
C LEU A 170 -10.41 10.63 -7.61
N ARG A 171 -10.04 9.35 -7.73
CA ARG A 171 -9.11 8.68 -6.82
C ARG A 171 -7.73 9.35 -6.80
N VAL A 172 -7.18 9.71 -7.98
CA VAL A 172 -5.88 10.41 -8.09
C VAL A 172 -5.91 11.77 -7.38
N ASP A 173 -6.96 12.55 -7.58
CA ASP A 173 -7.08 13.88 -6.95
C ASP A 173 -7.24 13.77 -5.43
N LEU A 174 -8.05 12.82 -4.97
CA LEU A 174 -8.29 12.61 -3.54
C LEU A 174 -7.07 12.02 -2.80
N ARG A 175 -6.22 11.22 -3.44
CA ARG A 175 -4.93 10.79 -2.85
C ARG A 175 -4.08 11.98 -2.42
N LYS A 176 -3.91 12.96 -3.31
CA LYS A 176 -3.12 14.18 -3.01
C LYS A 176 -3.74 15.00 -1.89
N GLU A 177 -5.07 15.12 -1.91
CA GLU A 177 -5.82 15.84 -0.88
C GLU A 177 -5.69 15.16 0.50
N LEU A 178 -5.79 13.82 0.55
CA LEU A 178 -5.61 13.01 1.75
C LEU A 178 -4.23 13.20 2.38
N LYS A 179 -3.17 13.10 1.57
CA LYS A 179 -1.79 13.30 2.05
C LYS A 179 -1.57 14.71 2.59
N ARG A 180 -2.07 15.71 1.87
CA ARG A 180 -2.01 17.11 2.32
C ARG A 180 -2.75 17.30 3.63
N LEU A 181 -3.98 16.80 3.72
CA LEU A 181 -4.82 16.92 4.92
C LEU A 181 -4.17 16.28 6.13
N GLN A 182 -3.64 15.06 5.99
CA GLN A 182 -2.93 14.37 7.07
C GLN A 182 -1.74 15.19 7.57
N LYS A 183 -0.98 15.77 6.64
CA LYS A 183 0.17 16.61 6.97
C LYS A 183 -0.23 17.89 7.67
N ASP A 184 -1.28 18.56 7.19
CA ASP A 184 -1.79 19.83 7.77
C ASP A 184 -2.36 19.60 9.19
N LEU A 185 -3.02 18.47 9.42
CA LEU A 185 -3.54 18.07 10.72
C LEU A 185 -2.48 17.49 11.66
N GLY A 186 -1.37 16.97 11.13
CA GLY A 186 -0.31 16.33 11.89
C GLY A 186 -0.78 15.10 12.66
N ILE A 187 -1.62 14.26 12.05
CA ILE A 187 -2.24 13.08 12.68
C ILE A 187 -1.59 11.81 12.17
N THR A 188 -1.28 10.88 13.06
CA THR A 188 -0.82 9.52 12.71
C THR A 188 -1.92 8.78 11.97
N THR A 189 -1.61 8.24 10.78
CA THR A 189 -2.62 7.64 9.90
C THR A 189 -2.21 6.25 9.45
N LEU A 190 -3.11 5.28 9.68
CA LEU A 190 -3.05 3.96 9.08
C LEU A 190 -4.05 3.88 7.94
N TYR A 191 -3.57 3.48 6.80
CA TYR A 191 -4.35 3.38 5.58
C TYR A 191 -4.25 1.96 5.00
N VAL A 192 -5.37 1.32 4.78
CA VAL A 192 -5.43 0.00 4.13
C VAL A 192 -5.87 0.18 2.69
N THR A 193 -5.16 -0.45 1.77
CA THR A 193 -5.55 -0.53 0.36
C THR A 193 -5.05 -1.83 -0.27
N HIS A 194 -5.65 -2.22 -1.39
CA HIS A 194 -5.14 -3.25 -2.29
C HIS A 194 -4.46 -2.64 -3.54
N ASP A 195 -4.50 -1.31 -3.68
CA ASP A 195 -3.93 -0.56 -4.81
C ASP A 195 -2.48 -0.14 -4.46
N GLN A 196 -1.52 -0.70 -5.20
CA GLN A 196 -0.09 -0.43 -4.99
C GLN A 196 0.30 1.00 -5.35
N GLU A 197 -0.28 1.57 -6.43
CA GLU A 197 0.01 2.95 -6.85
C GLU A 197 -0.47 3.93 -5.77
N GLU A 198 -1.59 3.62 -5.15
CA GLU A 198 -2.12 4.38 -4.03
C GLU A 198 -1.11 4.37 -2.87
N ALA A 199 -0.67 3.19 -2.45
CA ALA A 199 0.30 3.03 -1.38
C ALA A 199 1.61 3.77 -1.64
N LEU A 200 2.21 3.55 -2.81
CA LEU A 200 3.50 4.15 -3.16
C LEU A 200 3.44 5.68 -3.33
N SER A 201 2.24 6.23 -3.62
CA SER A 201 2.07 7.67 -3.87
C SER A 201 1.82 8.51 -2.61
N ILE A 202 1.23 7.94 -1.55
CA ILE A 202 0.81 8.70 -0.36
C ILE A 202 1.54 8.33 0.93
N ALA A 203 2.16 7.16 1.01
CA ALA A 203 2.79 6.67 2.23
C ALA A 203 4.08 7.41 2.57
N ASP A 204 4.36 7.54 3.88
CA ASP A 204 5.71 7.75 4.40
C ASP A 204 6.42 6.40 4.54
N SER A 205 5.68 5.37 4.97
CA SER A 205 6.10 3.97 4.93
C SER A 205 4.98 3.05 4.45
N VAL A 206 5.35 1.98 3.78
CA VAL A 206 4.44 0.93 3.28
C VAL A 206 4.79 -0.38 3.98
N MET A 207 3.78 -1.03 4.51
CA MET A 207 3.89 -2.37 5.06
C MET A 207 3.25 -3.36 4.08
N VAL A 208 4.02 -4.32 3.63
CA VAL A 208 3.55 -5.43 2.79
C VAL A 208 3.23 -6.63 3.65
N LEU A 209 2.00 -7.11 3.54
CA LEU A 209 1.47 -8.24 4.30
C LEU A 209 1.12 -9.42 3.39
N GLU A 210 1.55 -10.62 3.76
CA GLU A 210 1.16 -11.87 3.12
C GLU A 210 0.79 -12.92 4.19
N LYS A 211 -0.38 -13.54 4.05
CA LYS A 211 -0.86 -14.64 4.92
C LYS A 211 -0.74 -14.37 6.42
N GLY A 212 -1.00 -13.13 6.84
CA GLY A 212 -0.94 -12.75 8.24
C GLY A 212 0.42 -12.28 8.74
N GLU A 213 1.48 -12.39 7.92
CA GLU A 213 2.86 -12.04 8.28
C GLU A 213 3.35 -10.79 7.56
N ILE A 214 4.12 -9.95 8.24
CA ILE A 214 4.79 -8.79 7.65
C ILE A 214 5.96 -9.27 6.80
N GLN A 215 5.92 -8.96 5.51
CA GLN A 215 7.00 -9.29 4.57
C GLN A 215 8.08 -8.21 4.52
N GLN A 216 7.67 -6.94 4.56
CA GLN A 216 8.57 -5.79 4.61
C GLN A 216 7.82 -4.54 5.06
N VAL A 217 8.52 -3.68 5.81
CA VAL A 217 8.12 -2.29 6.09
C VAL A 217 9.25 -1.38 5.63
N ALA A 218 8.96 -0.48 4.70
CA ALA A 218 9.96 0.45 4.17
C ALA A 218 9.28 1.68 3.54
N ASP A 219 10.05 2.73 3.28
CA ASP A 219 9.61 3.82 2.42
C ASP A 219 9.33 3.32 0.98
N PRO A 220 8.50 4.02 0.19
CA PRO A 220 8.11 3.59 -1.16
C PRO A 220 9.28 3.30 -2.10
N VAL A 221 10.36 4.09 -2.03
CA VAL A 221 11.52 3.95 -2.91
C VAL A 221 12.31 2.70 -2.57
N SER A 222 12.62 2.50 -1.28
CA SER A 222 13.30 1.32 -0.77
C SER A 222 12.52 0.05 -1.04
N LEU A 223 11.19 0.09 -0.87
CA LEU A 223 10.32 -1.06 -1.14
C LEU A 223 10.39 -1.53 -2.60
N TYR A 224 10.48 -0.57 -3.54
CA TYR A 224 10.58 -0.87 -4.97
C TYR A 224 11.98 -1.31 -5.39
N GLN A 225 13.02 -0.60 -4.92
CA GLN A 225 14.40 -0.82 -5.33
C GLN A 225 15.08 -1.98 -4.59
N THR A 226 14.74 -2.17 -3.32
CA THR A 226 15.40 -3.14 -2.44
C THR A 226 14.38 -4.04 -1.73
N PRO A 227 13.53 -4.78 -2.47
CA PRO A 227 12.57 -5.69 -1.87
C PRO A 227 13.29 -6.78 -1.06
N SER A 228 12.78 -7.11 0.13
CA SER A 228 13.38 -8.08 1.06
C SER A 228 13.34 -9.52 0.53
N ASN A 229 12.34 -9.83 -0.29
CA ASN A 229 12.12 -11.15 -0.85
C ASN A 229 11.42 -11.10 -2.22
N LEU A 230 11.31 -12.26 -2.85
CA LEU A 230 10.73 -12.40 -4.18
C LEU A 230 9.23 -12.08 -4.21
N PHE A 231 8.51 -12.35 -3.10
CA PHE A 231 7.10 -11.99 -3.00
C PHE A 231 6.93 -10.47 -3.06
N VAL A 232 7.65 -9.70 -2.24
CA VAL A 232 7.60 -8.24 -2.27
C VAL A 232 8.00 -7.70 -3.64
N ALA A 233 9.07 -8.25 -4.26
CA ALA A 233 9.52 -7.85 -5.59
C ALA A 233 8.44 -8.03 -6.66
N ARG A 234 7.67 -9.13 -6.59
CA ARG A 234 6.57 -9.43 -7.51
C ARG A 234 5.30 -8.67 -7.20
N PHE A 235 5.04 -8.45 -5.91
CA PHE A 235 3.84 -7.75 -5.48
C PHE A 235 3.91 -6.25 -5.77
N ILE A 236 5.09 -5.62 -5.65
CA ILE A 236 5.29 -4.18 -5.84
C ILE A 236 5.77 -3.87 -7.25
N GLY A 237 5.01 -3.02 -7.95
CA GLY A 237 5.36 -2.49 -9.28
C GLY A 237 4.46 -3.00 -10.41
N SER A 238 4.29 -2.16 -11.41
CA SER A 238 3.55 -2.45 -12.64
C SER A 238 4.36 -1.89 -13.83
N PRO A 239 4.76 -2.75 -14.78
CA PRO A 239 4.58 -4.21 -14.84
C PRO A 239 5.24 -4.97 -13.68
N ILE A 240 4.78 -6.21 -13.45
CA ILE A 240 5.40 -7.12 -12.47
C ILE A 240 6.88 -7.34 -12.87
N ILE A 241 7.76 -7.44 -11.88
CA ILE A 241 9.18 -7.74 -12.10
C ILE A 241 9.35 -9.03 -12.92
N ASN A 242 10.21 -8.99 -13.93
CA ASN A 242 10.58 -10.19 -14.65
C ASN A 242 11.50 -11.06 -13.80
N THR A 243 11.27 -12.37 -13.80
CA THR A 243 12.06 -13.30 -12.99
C THR A 243 12.53 -14.46 -13.84
N PHE A 244 13.83 -14.76 -13.77
CA PHE A 244 14.48 -15.84 -14.49
C PHE A 244 15.11 -16.79 -13.48
N ALA A 245 14.74 -18.07 -13.54
CA ALA A 245 15.35 -19.10 -12.71
C ALA A 245 16.80 -19.39 -13.17
N LYS A 246 17.63 -19.84 -12.26
CA LYS A 246 18.97 -20.34 -12.63
C LYS A 246 18.83 -21.52 -13.61
N GLY A 247 19.51 -21.40 -14.77
CA GLY A 247 19.38 -22.38 -15.86
C GLY A 247 18.30 -22.04 -16.89
N SER A 248 17.60 -20.90 -16.78
CA SER A 248 16.73 -20.39 -17.85
C SER A 248 17.50 -20.28 -19.17
N THR A 249 16.92 -20.77 -20.27
CA THR A 249 17.50 -20.70 -21.61
C THR A 249 17.42 -19.29 -22.22
N ALA A 250 16.62 -18.42 -21.65
CA ALA A 250 16.58 -17.00 -21.99
C ALA A 250 17.83 -16.26 -21.49
N LEU A 251 18.47 -16.74 -20.42
CA LEU A 251 19.69 -16.15 -19.87
C LEU A 251 20.94 -16.56 -20.69
N ASN A 252 21.89 -15.64 -20.78
CA ASN A 252 23.20 -15.93 -21.33
C ASN A 252 23.98 -16.84 -20.36
N PRO A 253 24.31 -18.08 -20.75
CA PRO A 253 25.04 -19.04 -19.91
C PRO A 253 26.47 -18.58 -19.57
N ASN A 254 27.03 -17.66 -20.35
CA ASN A 254 28.36 -17.08 -20.14
C ASN A 254 28.33 -15.72 -19.45
N SER A 255 27.21 -15.34 -18.89
CA SER A 255 27.11 -14.06 -18.16
C SER A 255 28.00 -14.05 -16.90
N ALA A 256 28.50 -12.89 -16.50
CA ALA A 256 29.31 -12.73 -15.30
C ALA A 256 28.64 -13.24 -14.01
N PHE A 257 27.32 -13.44 -14.05
CA PHE A 257 26.51 -13.87 -12.90
C PHE A 257 26.23 -15.39 -12.89
N ALA A 258 26.62 -16.13 -13.95
CA ALA A 258 26.29 -17.55 -14.10
C ALA A 258 26.86 -18.42 -12.95
N GLU A 259 28.04 -18.09 -12.44
CA GLU A 259 28.72 -18.84 -11.38
C GLU A 259 28.32 -18.41 -9.96
N LEU A 260 27.60 -17.29 -9.80
CA LEU A 260 27.17 -16.82 -8.48
C LEU A 260 26.10 -17.77 -7.89
N ASN A 261 26.05 -17.82 -6.56
CA ASN A 261 25.06 -18.62 -5.82
C ASN A 261 23.73 -17.86 -5.67
N TRP A 262 22.82 -18.05 -6.64
CA TRP A 262 21.47 -17.53 -6.64
C TRP A 262 20.51 -18.56 -7.23
N ALA A 263 19.22 -18.45 -6.95
CA ALA A 263 18.16 -19.29 -7.51
C ALA A 263 17.35 -18.56 -8.58
N THR A 264 17.08 -17.27 -8.37
CA THR A 264 16.27 -16.43 -9.27
C THR A 264 16.91 -15.06 -9.44
N ILE A 265 16.96 -14.55 -10.67
CA ILE A 265 17.28 -13.15 -10.98
C ILE A 265 15.97 -12.41 -11.26
N GLY A 266 15.79 -11.26 -10.62
CA GLY A 266 14.70 -10.32 -10.88
C GLY A 266 15.18 -9.08 -11.63
N VAL A 267 14.41 -8.65 -12.64
CA VAL A 267 14.70 -7.47 -13.46
C VAL A 267 13.42 -6.66 -13.66
N ARG A 268 13.43 -5.38 -13.27
CA ARG A 268 12.33 -4.46 -13.57
C ARG A 268 12.26 -4.18 -15.07
N SER A 269 11.06 -4.05 -15.62
CA SER A 269 10.82 -3.90 -17.06
C SER A 269 11.53 -2.69 -17.69
N GLU A 270 11.75 -1.63 -16.96
CA GLU A 270 12.39 -0.38 -17.38
C GLU A 270 13.93 -0.43 -17.34
N HIS A 271 14.51 -1.47 -16.77
CA HIS A 271 15.98 -1.58 -16.64
C HIS A 271 16.65 -2.28 -17.81
N PHE A 272 15.89 -2.89 -18.70
CA PHE A 272 16.45 -3.49 -19.90
C PHE A 272 16.97 -2.42 -20.87
N ARG A 273 18.05 -2.75 -21.55
CA ARG A 273 18.70 -1.95 -22.59
C ARG A 273 18.99 -2.83 -23.80
N PRO A 274 19.04 -2.28 -25.01
CA PRO A 274 19.48 -3.03 -26.18
C PRO A 274 20.86 -3.66 -25.96
N GLY A 275 21.01 -4.90 -26.36
CA GLY A 275 22.26 -5.64 -26.38
C GLY A 275 22.55 -6.21 -27.76
N THR A 276 23.58 -7.07 -27.88
CA THR A 276 23.97 -7.77 -29.10
C THR A 276 24.04 -9.27 -28.84
N ALA A 277 24.07 -10.07 -29.91
CA ALA A 277 24.20 -11.51 -29.80
C ALA A 277 25.46 -11.97 -29.02
N ASP A 278 26.52 -11.18 -29.08
CA ASP A 278 27.79 -11.45 -28.37
C ASP A 278 27.81 -10.93 -26.93
N ASN A 279 26.90 -9.97 -26.62
CA ASN A 279 26.86 -9.31 -25.32
C ASN A 279 25.44 -9.02 -24.89
N TYR A 280 24.84 -9.94 -24.14
CA TYR A 280 23.50 -9.85 -23.59
C TYR A 280 23.41 -10.56 -22.24
N LEU A 281 22.42 -10.19 -21.45
CA LEU A 281 22.01 -10.94 -20.26
C LEU A 281 20.82 -11.85 -20.58
N VAL A 282 19.81 -11.31 -21.29
CA VAL A 282 18.56 -12.00 -21.62
C VAL A 282 18.31 -11.87 -23.13
N ARG A 283 17.83 -12.93 -23.77
CA ARG A 283 17.32 -12.92 -25.14
C ARG A 283 15.86 -13.27 -25.19
N GLY A 284 15.15 -12.78 -26.20
CA GLY A 284 13.75 -13.09 -26.40
C GLY A 284 13.29 -12.77 -27.81
N LYS A 285 12.12 -13.29 -28.15
CA LYS A 285 11.44 -13.02 -29.42
C LYS A 285 10.23 -12.13 -29.14
N VAL A 286 10.06 -11.07 -29.91
CA VAL A 286 8.93 -10.15 -29.77
C VAL A 286 7.63 -10.87 -30.12
N VAL A 287 6.70 -10.95 -29.16
CA VAL A 287 5.36 -11.54 -29.35
C VAL A 287 4.31 -10.47 -29.54
N ARG A 288 4.49 -9.31 -28.89
CA ARG A 288 3.53 -8.21 -28.94
C ARG A 288 4.19 -6.90 -28.54
N VAL A 289 3.78 -5.81 -29.19
CA VAL A 289 4.14 -4.44 -28.81
C VAL A 289 2.85 -3.69 -28.48
N GLU A 290 2.79 -3.08 -27.31
CA GLU A 290 1.68 -2.24 -26.86
C GLU A 290 2.18 -0.81 -26.70
N ALA A 291 1.53 0.15 -27.34
CA ALA A 291 1.82 1.57 -27.18
C ALA A 291 0.61 2.28 -26.53
N VAL A 292 0.82 2.86 -25.36
CA VAL A 292 -0.19 3.65 -24.65
C VAL A 292 0.38 5.03 -24.37
N GLY A 293 0.02 5.99 -25.22
CA GLY A 293 0.62 7.32 -25.15
C GLY A 293 2.10 7.30 -25.46
N LYS A 294 2.93 7.71 -24.49
CA LYS A 294 4.41 7.70 -24.61
C LYS A 294 5.03 6.37 -24.12
N ASP A 295 4.27 5.56 -23.45
CA ASP A 295 4.78 4.35 -22.83
C ASP A 295 4.62 3.16 -23.80
N ILE A 296 5.72 2.49 -24.10
CA ILE A 296 5.77 1.33 -24.97
C ILE A 296 6.10 0.10 -24.11
N THR A 297 5.25 -0.90 -24.19
CA THR A 297 5.47 -2.19 -23.52
C THR A 297 5.68 -3.27 -24.57
N VAL A 298 6.81 -3.95 -24.48
CA VAL A 298 7.19 -5.05 -25.39
C VAL A 298 7.09 -6.37 -24.63
N HIS A 299 6.24 -7.26 -25.12
CA HIS A 299 6.11 -8.61 -24.59
C HIS A 299 7.05 -9.52 -25.37
N LEU A 300 7.88 -10.23 -24.65
CA LEU A 300 8.90 -11.13 -25.19
C LEU A 300 8.66 -12.55 -24.70
N GLU A 301 9.06 -13.52 -25.51
CA GLU A 301 9.00 -14.95 -25.17
C GLU A 301 10.27 -15.65 -25.67
N TRP A 302 10.81 -16.55 -24.85
CA TRP A 302 11.90 -17.46 -25.23
C TRP A 302 11.62 -18.85 -24.66
N GLU A 303 11.46 -19.85 -25.56
CA GLU A 303 11.19 -21.24 -25.18
C GLU A 303 10.08 -21.41 -24.10
N GLY A 304 9.02 -20.62 -24.20
CA GLY A 304 7.89 -20.65 -23.28
C GLY A 304 8.01 -19.73 -22.08
N GLU A 305 9.17 -19.16 -21.80
CA GLU A 305 9.34 -18.13 -20.77
C GLU A 305 8.91 -16.76 -21.31
N ARG A 306 8.02 -16.07 -20.60
CA ARG A 306 7.49 -14.76 -20.98
C ARG A 306 7.99 -13.68 -20.05
N PHE A 307 8.35 -12.54 -20.62
CA PHE A 307 8.77 -11.38 -19.87
C PHE A 307 8.42 -10.08 -20.61
N VAL A 308 8.49 -8.96 -19.90
CA VAL A 308 8.01 -7.68 -20.38
C VAL A 308 9.10 -6.62 -20.25
N VAL A 309 9.27 -5.81 -21.29
CA VAL A 309 10.23 -4.71 -21.32
C VAL A 309 9.49 -3.40 -21.57
N SER A 310 9.78 -2.38 -20.79
CA SER A 310 9.19 -1.05 -20.94
C SER A 310 10.16 -0.10 -21.64
N ASN A 311 9.63 0.67 -22.60
CA ASN A 311 10.34 1.75 -23.28
C ASN A 311 11.68 1.33 -23.89
N LEU A 312 11.70 0.16 -24.54
CA LEU A 312 12.86 -0.29 -25.31
C LEU A 312 12.94 0.54 -26.60
N ASP A 313 14.09 1.16 -26.83
CA ASP A 313 14.33 1.96 -28.03
C ASP A 313 14.37 1.09 -29.30
N GLY A 314 13.76 1.58 -30.37
CA GLY A 314 13.78 1.00 -31.71
C GLY A 314 12.41 0.58 -32.23
N ASP A 315 12.30 0.48 -33.55
CA ASP A 315 11.12 -0.08 -34.22
C ASP A 315 11.19 -1.62 -34.15
N LEU A 316 10.43 -2.19 -33.22
CA LEU A 316 10.41 -3.62 -32.96
C LEU A 316 9.24 -4.28 -33.68
N GLU A 317 9.53 -5.35 -34.45
CA GLU A 317 8.54 -6.12 -35.15
C GLU A 317 8.24 -7.46 -34.44
N VAL A 318 6.98 -7.89 -34.51
CA VAL A 318 6.58 -9.22 -33.98
C VAL A 318 7.36 -10.31 -34.72
N GLY A 319 7.93 -11.22 -33.96
CA GLY A 319 8.79 -12.29 -34.46
C GLY A 319 10.28 -11.97 -34.48
N GLN A 320 10.66 -10.69 -34.26
CA GLN A 320 12.07 -10.28 -34.18
C GLN A 320 12.71 -10.85 -32.91
N GLU A 321 13.93 -11.39 -33.04
CA GLU A 321 14.78 -11.76 -31.92
C GLU A 321 15.53 -10.53 -31.40
N VAL A 322 15.52 -10.35 -30.08
CA VAL A 322 16.18 -9.24 -29.39
C VAL A 322 17.10 -9.76 -28.29
N TYR A 323 18.21 -9.08 -28.15
CA TYR A 323 19.22 -9.30 -27.13
C TYR A 323 19.22 -8.13 -26.18
N LEU A 324 19.18 -8.38 -24.87
CA LEU A 324 18.98 -7.37 -23.87
C LEU A 324 20.08 -7.42 -22.80
N GLN A 325 20.54 -6.25 -22.41
CA GLN A 325 21.44 -6.07 -21.27
C GLN A 325 20.69 -5.45 -20.10
N VAL A 326 21.26 -5.61 -18.91
CA VAL A 326 20.78 -4.95 -17.68
C VAL A 326 22.03 -4.52 -16.89
N PRO A 327 22.08 -3.26 -16.42
CA PRO A 327 23.15 -2.83 -15.52
C PRO A 327 23.20 -3.70 -14.26
N ALA A 328 24.40 -4.08 -13.82
CA ALA A 328 24.59 -5.02 -12.72
C ALA A 328 23.90 -4.56 -11.42
N GLU A 329 23.96 -3.26 -11.15
CA GLU A 329 23.33 -2.62 -9.98
C GLU A 329 21.79 -2.60 -10.02
N ARG A 330 21.20 -3.02 -11.13
CA ARG A 330 19.74 -3.13 -11.33
C ARG A 330 19.23 -4.56 -11.26
N LEU A 331 20.11 -5.52 -11.05
CA LEU A 331 19.77 -6.92 -10.88
C LEU A 331 19.43 -7.21 -9.41
N LEU A 332 18.34 -7.93 -9.22
CA LEU A 332 17.94 -8.42 -7.90
C LEU A 332 18.14 -9.93 -7.88
N PHE A 333 18.93 -10.42 -6.94
CA PHE A 333 19.21 -11.83 -6.79
C PHE A 333 18.46 -12.39 -5.58
N PHE A 334 17.84 -13.57 -5.76
CA PHE A 334 17.08 -14.25 -4.72
C PHE A 334 17.62 -15.69 -4.54
N GLN A 335 17.60 -16.15 -3.29
CA GLN A 335 17.95 -17.52 -2.89
C GLN A 335 16.77 -18.48 -3.15
N GLU A 336 16.97 -19.76 -2.89
CA GLU A 336 15.91 -20.79 -2.98
C GLU A 336 14.76 -20.54 -2.00
N ASP A 337 15.04 -19.97 -0.82
CA ASP A 337 14.06 -19.56 0.17
C ASP A 337 13.37 -18.23 -0.16
N GLN A 338 13.59 -17.71 -1.37
CA GLN A 338 13.07 -16.45 -1.90
C GLN A 338 13.58 -15.17 -1.23
N ARG A 339 14.50 -15.23 -0.26
CA ARG A 339 15.12 -14.05 0.33
C ARG A 339 16.06 -13.38 -0.67
N ARG A 340 16.10 -12.05 -0.63
CA ARG A 340 17.04 -11.29 -1.45
C ARG A 340 18.48 -11.46 -0.95
N ILE A 341 19.38 -11.63 -1.91
CA ILE A 341 20.82 -11.61 -1.65
C ILE A 341 21.26 -10.14 -1.59
N LEU A 342 21.73 -9.70 -0.43
CA LEU A 342 22.23 -8.34 -0.24
C LEU A 342 23.57 -8.17 -0.95
N SER A 343 23.78 -7.02 -1.61
CA SER A 343 25.07 -6.61 -2.14
C SER A 343 26.10 -6.39 -1.01
N GLU A 344 27.38 -6.37 -1.33
CA GLU A 344 28.42 -6.11 -0.33
C GLU A 344 28.22 -4.77 0.38
N SER A 345 27.88 -3.73 -0.37
CA SER A 345 27.59 -2.38 0.19
C SER A 345 26.37 -2.32 1.11
N GLU A 346 25.40 -3.23 0.94
CA GLU A 346 24.20 -3.31 1.78
C GLU A 346 24.40 -4.16 3.05
N ARG A 347 25.50 -4.93 3.14
CA ARG A 347 25.84 -5.73 4.33
C ARG A 347 26.62 -4.94 5.38
N GLU A 348 27.21 -3.81 4.98
CA GLU A 348 28.07 -2.97 5.83
C GLU A 348 27.32 -1.78 6.46
N GLY A 349 26.04 -1.55 6.16
CA GLY A 349 25.19 -0.47 6.70
C GLY A 349 24.13 -1.02 7.65
#